data_2f0884096b4c2601db0f7ed6c348ad5a
#
_entry.id   2f0884096b4c2601db0f7ed6c348ad5a
#
_cell.length_a   1.000
_cell.length_b   1.000
_cell.length_c   1.000
_cell.angle_alpha   90.00
_cell.angle_beta   90.00
_cell.angle_gamma   90.00
#
_symmetry.space_group_name_H-M   'P 1'
#
loop_
_entity.id
_entity.type
_entity.pdbx_description
1 polymer ?
#
loop_
_entity_poly.entity_id
_entity_poly.type
_entity_poly.pdbx_seq_one_letter_code
_entity_poly.pdbx_strand_id
1 'polypeptide(L)'
;IEETLSKKEKQNISINIAKKGTKAKVIAMAEKNAKESLNRKLYEANNNKNLFEGISKKFNLKSNLSLVEVYDNSHIQGTNSIGAMVTFGDEGFIKKRYRKFDIKTKGAEQDDFAMLKEVLTRRFKRAMLEKGNYLTLPDLILIDGGKGQYSIAKEVLDEFGLHDLPMIAIAKGKERNSGNETFFYDGKAYKFEKNDPTLFFLQRLRDEAHRFAITSHRAKRAKGIRKSMLDQIEGIGSIRKRALLNHFGSARAVESASFDEIKSVEGV
;
A
#
# COMPACT_ATOMS: atom_id res chain seq x y z
N ILE A 1 -12.97 -11.23 -31.27
CA ILE A 1 -11.65 -10.60 -30.98
C ILE A 1 -11.20 -9.76 -32.17
N GLU A 2 -11.13 -10.29 -33.41
CA GLU A 2 -10.74 -9.54 -34.63
C GLU A 2 -11.59 -8.29 -34.83
N GLU A 3 -12.91 -8.43 -34.75
CA GLU A 3 -13.84 -7.32 -34.88
C GLU A 3 -13.65 -6.23 -33.81
N THR A 4 -13.43 -6.65 -32.56
CA THR A 4 -13.19 -5.73 -31.44
C THR A 4 -11.87 -4.96 -31.59
N LEU A 5 -10.81 -5.65 -32.02
CA LEU A 5 -9.52 -5.03 -32.31
C LEU A 5 -9.57 -4.10 -33.49
N SER A 6 -10.23 -4.53 -34.61
CA SER A 6 -10.39 -3.71 -35.79
C SER A 6 -11.15 -2.41 -35.51
N LYS A 7 -12.21 -2.45 -34.69
CA LYS A 7 -12.95 -1.26 -34.25
C LYS A 7 -12.08 -0.34 -33.39
N LYS A 8 -11.28 -0.91 -32.48
CA LYS A 8 -10.43 -0.13 -31.58
C LYS A 8 -9.30 0.57 -32.31
N GLU A 9 -8.60 -0.14 -33.17
CA GLU A 9 -7.44 0.37 -33.94
C GLU A 9 -7.82 1.07 -35.25
N LYS A 10 -9.11 1.11 -35.59
CA LYS A 10 -9.66 1.72 -36.83
C LYS A 10 -9.00 1.19 -38.10
N GLN A 11 -8.58 -0.07 -38.09
CA GLN A 11 -7.99 -0.76 -39.25
C GLN A 11 -8.43 -2.23 -39.29
N ASN A 12 -8.41 -2.83 -40.46
CA ASN A 12 -8.81 -4.23 -40.60
C ASN A 12 -7.73 -5.15 -40.05
N ILE A 13 -8.02 -5.87 -38.96
CA ILE A 13 -7.09 -6.78 -38.27
C ILE A 13 -7.56 -8.22 -38.50
N SER A 14 -6.68 -9.07 -39.03
CA SER A 14 -6.90 -10.51 -39.11
C SER A 14 -5.90 -11.26 -38.22
N ILE A 15 -6.40 -12.26 -37.50
CA ILE A 15 -5.59 -13.07 -36.57
C ILE A 15 -5.34 -14.44 -37.23
N ASN A 16 -4.11 -14.68 -37.65
CA ASN A 16 -3.71 -15.94 -38.24
C ASN A 16 -2.93 -16.82 -37.21
N ILE A 17 -3.42 -18.03 -36.98
CA ILE A 17 -2.75 -19.01 -36.12
C ILE A 17 -1.82 -19.86 -36.97
N ALA A 18 -0.51 -19.70 -36.76
CA ALA A 18 0.48 -20.48 -37.49
C ALA A 18 0.48 -21.94 -37.02
N LYS A 19 0.30 -22.88 -37.95
CA LYS A 19 0.26 -24.33 -37.66
C LYS A 19 1.61 -25.02 -37.90
N LYS A 20 2.57 -24.40 -38.59
CA LYS A 20 3.88 -24.99 -38.94
C LYS A 20 5.00 -23.94 -38.85
N GLY A 21 6.25 -24.39 -38.78
CA GLY A 21 7.45 -23.57 -38.81
C GLY A 21 7.77 -22.84 -37.49
N THR A 22 8.65 -21.83 -37.54
CA THR A 22 9.14 -21.08 -36.38
C THR A 22 8.02 -20.35 -35.66
N LYS A 23 7.06 -19.80 -36.37
CA LYS A 23 5.91 -19.10 -35.77
C LYS A 23 5.04 -20.03 -34.94
N ALA A 24 4.83 -21.29 -35.37
CA ALA A 24 4.09 -22.27 -34.60
C ALA A 24 4.85 -22.66 -33.31
N LYS A 25 6.19 -22.74 -33.33
CA LYS A 25 7.03 -22.97 -32.13
C LYS A 25 6.88 -21.84 -31.11
N VAL A 26 6.85 -20.59 -31.58
CA VAL A 26 6.64 -19.42 -30.69
C VAL A 26 5.25 -19.46 -30.05
N ILE A 27 4.21 -19.82 -30.81
CA ILE A 27 2.85 -19.97 -30.26
C ILE A 27 2.81 -21.08 -29.19
N ALA A 28 3.41 -22.24 -29.47
CA ALA A 28 3.47 -23.34 -28.51
C ALA A 28 4.23 -22.95 -27.21
N MET A 29 5.32 -22.19 -27.34
CA MET A 29 6.06 -21.67 -26.19
C MET A 29 5.20 -20.66 -25.39
N ALA A 30 4.50 -19.76 -26.05
CA ALA A 30 3.60 -18.82 -25.39
C ALA A 30 2.45 -19.54 -24.66
N GLU A 31 1.87 -20.57 -25.28
CA GLU A 31 0.83 -21.40 -24.66
C GLU A 31 1.34 -22.13 -23.42
N LYS A 32 2.55 -22.74 -23.50
CA LYS A 32 3.19 -23.37 -22.33
C LYS A 32 3.39 -22.38 -21.20
N ASN A 33 3.96 -21.22 -21.49
CA ASN A 33 4.18 -20.16 -20.49
C ASN A 33 2.87 -19.68 -19.87
N ALA A 34 1.81 -19.54 -20.65
CA ALA A 34 0.49 -19.15 -20.16
C ALA A 34 -0.11 -20.22 -19.24
N LYS A 35 -0.01 -21.51 -19.57
CA LYS A 35 -0.45 -22.62 -18.72
C LYS A 35 0.31 -22.68 -17.42
N GLU A 36 1.64 -22.56 -17.45
CA GLU A 36 2.47 -22.54 -16.24
C GLU A 36 2.13 -21.34 -15.33
N SER A 37 1.93 -20.16 -15.92
CA SER A 37 1.52 -18.98 -15.18
C SER A 37 0.14 -19.14 -14.55
N LEU A 38 -0.81 -19.72 -15.27
CA LEU A 38 -2.16 -20.03 -14.75
C LEU A 38 -2.09 -21.01 -13.59
N ASN A 39 -1.37 -22.13 -13.75
CA ASN A 39 -1.23 -23.13 -12.70
C ASN A 39 -0.61 -22.54 -11.44
N ARG A 40 0.42 -21.70 -11.58
CA ARG A 40 1.02 -21.00 -10.43
C ARG A 40 0.01 -20.10 -9.73
N LYS A 41 -0.77 -19.32 -10.47
CA LYS A 41 -1.81 -18.44 -9.88
C LYS A 41 -2.89 -19.24 -9.16
N LEU A 42 -3.34 -20.35 -9.73
CA LEU A 42 -4.34 -21.22 -9.10
C LEU A 42 -3.79 -21.83 -7.80
N TYR A 43 -2.54 -22.26 -7.80
CA TYR A 43 -1.87 -22.79 -6.59
C TYR A 43 -1.76 -21.71 -5.50
N GLU A 44 -1.32 -20.50 -5.87
CA GLU A 44 -1.22 -19.34 -4.95
C GLU A 44 -2.60 -18.98 -4.38
N ALA A 45 -3.64 -18.94 -5.22
CA ALA A 45 -5.01 -18.63 -4.79
C ALA A 45 -5.56 -19.69 -3.80
N ASN A 46 -5.34 -20.97 -4.08
CA ASN A 46 -5.74 -22.04 -3.16
C ASN A 46 -4.99 -21.97 -1.83
N ASN A 47 -3.70 -21.66 -1.85
CA ASN A 47 -2.93 -21.47 -0.63
C ASN A 47 -3.43 -20.27 0.18
N ASN A 48 -3.73 -19.14 -0.48
CA ASN A 48 -4.28 -17.95 0.18
C ASN A 48 -5.63 -18.25 0.82
N LYS A 49 -6.50 -19.04 0.17
CA LYS A 49 -7.78 -19.47 0.72
C LYS A 49 -7.58 -20.27 2.01
N ASN A 50 -6.65 -21.24 2.04
CA ASN A 50 -6.32 -22.00 3.25
C ASN A 50 -5.83 -21.10 4.39
N LEU A 51 -5.05 -20.04 4.08
CA LEU A 51 -4.58 -19.07 5.06
C LEU A 51 -5.73 -18.20 5.60
N PHE A 52 -6.67 -17.79 4.76
CA PHE A 52 -7.90 -17.11 5.19
C PHE A 52 -8.76 -18.00 6.09
N GLU A 53 -8.92 -19.27 5.75
CA GLU A 53 -9.61 -20.24 6.60
C GLU A 53 -8.92 -20.42 7.95
N GLY A 54 -7.59 -20.41 7.99
CA GLY A 54 -6.79 -20.44 9.22
C GLY A 54 -7.11 -19.24 10.13
N ILE A 55 -7.20 -18.02 9.57
CA ILE A 55 -7.63 -16.83 10.33
C ILE A 55 -9.05 -17.02 10.83
N SER A 56 -9.99 -17.40 9.95
CA SER A 56 -11.41 -17.56 10.31
C SER A 56 -11.60 -18.59 11.44
N LYS A 57 -10.89 -19.71 11.40
CA LYS A 57 -10.91 -20.73 12.46
C LYS A 57 -10.33 -20.21 13.77
N LYS A 58 -9.16 -19.54 13.72
CA LYS A 58 -8.47 -19.05 14.93
C LYS A 58 -9.29 -18.02 15.70
N PHE A 59 -9.94 -17.11 14.98
CA PHE A 59 -10.72 -16.02 15.57
C PHE A 59 -12.24 -16.29 15.58
N ASN A 60 -12.68 -17.49 15.13
CA ASN A 60 -14.08 -17.87 15.03
C ASN A 60 -14.92 -16.84 14.25
N LEU A 61 -14.42 -16.43 13.09
CA LEU A 61 -15.12 -15.47 12.23
C LEU A 61 -16.30 -16.14 11.52
N LYS A 62 -17.42 -15.43 11.43
CA LYS A 62 -18.67 -15.94 10.82
C LYS A 62 -18.66 -15.88 9.29
N SER A 63 -17.82 -15.05 8.68
CA SER A 63 -17.75 -14.81 7.23
C SER A 63 -16.55 -15.47 6.59
N ASN A 64 -16.70 -15.88 5.33
CA ASN A 64 -15.57 -16.27 4.50
C ASN A 64 -14.77 -15.02 4.14
N LEU A 65 -13.46 -15.09 4.37
CA LEU A 65 -12.55 -14.02 4.01
C LEU A 65 -12.13 -14.15 2.54
N SER A 66 -12.20 -13.06 1.80
CA SER A 66 -11.66 -12.93 0.44
C SER A 66 -10.89 -11.62 0.25
N LEU A 67 -11.11 -10.63 1.13
CA LEU A 67 -10.51 -9.32 1.05
C LEU A 67 -10.12 -8.79 2.43
N VAL A 68 -8.84 -8.54 2.63
CA VAL A 68 -8.31 -7.98 3.88
C VAL A 68 -7.67 -6.63 3.61
N GLU A 69 -8.02 -5.63 4.41
CA GLU A 69 -7.32 -4.35 4.45
C GLU A 69 -6.44 -4.27 5.70
N VAL A 70 -5.19 -3.87 5.52
CA VAL A 70 -4.19 -3.78 6.59
C VAL A 70 -3.74 -2.34 6.74
N TYR A 71 -3.75 -1.84 7.96
CA TYR A 71 -3.43 -0.46 8.30
C TYR A 71 -2.19 -0.38 9.16
N ASP A 72 -1.27 0.48 8.77
CA ASP A 72 -0.11 0.88 9.55
C ASP A 72 -0.02 2.40 9.59
N ASN A 73 0.12 2.94 10.79
CA ASN A 73 0.40 4.35 11.00
C ASN A 73 1.84 4.48 11.45
N SER A 74 2.69 4.94 10.55
CA SER A 74 4.07 5.22 10.90
C SER A 74 4.31 6.72 10.94
N HIS A 75 4.86 7.19 12.05
CA HIS A 75 5.43 8.52 12.16
C HIS A 75 6.96 8.41 12.22
N ILE A 76 7.64 9.24 11.46
CA ILE A 76 9.06 9.46 11.62
C ILE A 76 9.20 10.87 12.15
N GLN A 77 9.94 11.01 13.26
CA GLN A 77 10.20 12.25 13.99
C GLN A 77 10.03 13.52 13.14
N GLY A 78 9.02 14.31 13.49
CA GLY A 78 9.02 15.76 13.31
C GLY A 78 8.16 16.36 12.22
N THR A 79 7.79 15.75 11.13
CA THR A 79 6.88 16.37 10.14
C THR A 79 6.49 15.39 9.05
N ASN A 80 5.21 15.25 8.77
CA ASN A 80 4.66 14.41 7.69
C ASN A 80 4.28 12.97 8.10
N SER A 81 3.40 12.84 9.08
CA SER A 81 2.79 11.57 9.44
C SER A 81 1.92 11.02 8.29
N ILE A 82 2.07 9.75 8.00
CA ILE A 82 1.35 9.07 6.91
C ILE A 82 0.70 7.81 7.47
N GLY A 83 -0.60 7.67 7.23
CA GLY A 83 -1.27 6.40 7.34
C GLY A 83 -1.16 5.62 6.03
N ALA A 84 -0.91 4.33 6.13
CA ALA A 84 -0.83 3.41 5.01
C ALA A 84 -1.94 2.36 5.09
N MET A 85 -2.53 2.05 3.95
CA MET A 85 -3.47 0.95 3.78
C MET A 85 -2.99 0.07 2.64
N VAL A 86 -2.80 -1.21 2.91
CA VAL A 86 -2.57 -2.23 1.88
C VAL A 86 -3.75 -3.18 1.83
N THR A 87 -3.95 -3.82 0.69
CA THR A 87 -5.07 -4.74 0.47
C THR A 87 -4.55 -6.06 -0.04
N PHE A 88 -5.07 -7.15 0.52
CA PHE A 88 -4.78 -8.53 0.13
C PHE A 88 -6.09 -9.24 -0.21
N GLY A 89 -6.10 -9.99 -1.30
CA GLY A 89 -7.23 -10.78 -1.77
C GLY A 89 -6.81 -12.19 -2.17
N ASP A 90 -7.71 -12.94 -2.79
CA ASP A 90 -7.47 -14.34 -3.18
C ASP A 90 -6.23 -14.52 -4.06
N GLU A 91 -5.96 -13.58 -4.96
CA GLU A 91 -4.77 -13.59 -5.84
C GLU A 91 -3.51 -12.96 -5.20
N GLY A 92 -3.58 -12.55 -3.92
CA GLY A 92 -2.47 -11.91 -3.22
C GLY A 92 -2.62 -10.40 -3.02
N PHE A 93 -1.52 -9.67 -2.93
CA PHE A 93 -1.52 -8.23 -2.69
C PHE A 93 -2.06 -7.42 -3.88
N ILE A 94 -3.14 -6.66 -3.65
CA ILE A 94 -3.82 -5.86 -4.67
C ILE A 94 -3.26 -4.42 -4.64
N LYS A 95 -2.11 -4.20 -5.26
CA LYS A 95 -1.39 -2.91 -5.22
C LYS A 95 -2.21 -1.73 -5.74
N LYS A 96 -3.15 -1.93 -6.66
CA LYS A 96 -4.07 -0.90 -7.17
C LYS A 96 -5.00 -0.34 -6.08
N ARG A 97 -5.24 -1.10 -5.02
CA ARG A 97 -6.07 -0.70 -3.87
C ARG A 97 -5.27 -0.10 -2.72
N TYR A 98 -3.95 -0.08 -2.77
CA TYR A 98 -3.13 0.57 -1.75
C TYR A 98 -3.43 2.06 -1.67
N ARG A 99 -3.50 2.58 -0.45
CA ARG A 99 -3.76 4.01 -0.21
C ARG A 99 -2.79 4.57 0.81
N LYS A 100 -2.46 5.84 0.60
CA LYS A 100 -1.68 6.68 1.52
C LYS A 100 -2.59 7.80 2.00
N PHE A 101 -2.54 8.06 3.27
CA PHE A 101 -3.31 9.12 3.90
C PHE A 101 -2.33 10.11 4.52
N ASP A 102 -2.20 11.27 3.91
CA ASP A 102 -1.51 12.40 4.56
C ASP A 102 -2.39 12.87 5.73
N ILE A 103 -1.84 12.87 6.93
CA ILE A 103 -2.55 13.31 8.14
C ILE A 103 -2.71 14.83 8.09
N LYS A 104 -3.94 15.30 8.31
CA LYS A 104 -4.31 16.71 8.20
C LYS A 104 -4.68 17.33 9.53
N THR A 105 -5.06 16.52 10.50
CA THR A 105 -5.47 16.97 11.83
C THR A 105 -4.26 17.54 12.56
N LYS A 106 -4.30 18.84 12.90
CA LYS A 106 -3.23 19.50 13.66
C LYS A 106 -3.10 18.86 15.04
N GLY A 107 -1.87 18.51 15.43
CA GLY A 107 -1.59 17.84 16.70
C GLY A 107 -1.72 16.31 16.67
N ALA A 108 -2.35 15.73 15.62
CA ALA A 108 -2.41 14.28 15.46
C ALA A 108 -1.10 13.66 14.96
N GLU A 109 -0.14 14.49 14.57
CA GLU A 109 1.14 14.03 13.98
C GLU A 109 2.02 13.24 14.95
N GLN A 110 1.75 13.34 16.25
CA GLN A 110 2.42 12.63 17.33
C GLN A 110 1.49 11.68 18.12
N ASP A 111 0.22 11.59 17.70
CA ASP A 111 -0.80 10.77 18.32
C ASP A 111 -1.27 9.67 17.37
N ASP A 112 -0.76 8.46 17.56
CA ASP A 112 -1.09 7.28 16.76
C ASP A 112 -2.59 6.96 16.77
N PHE A 113 -3.32 7.32 17.83
CA PHE A 113 -4.76 7.10 17.93
C PHE A 113 -5.53 8.09 17.05
N ALA A 114 -5.19 9.37 17.14
CA ALA A 114 -5.81 10.40 16.31
C ALA A 114 -5.50 10.17 14.82
N MET A 115 -4.29 9.73 14.49
CA MET A 115 -3.91 9.34 13.12
C MET A 115 -4.77 8.21 12.61
N LEU A 116 -4.91 7.13 13.37
CA LEU A 116 -5.71 5.97 12.97
C LEU A 116 -7.18 6.35 12.81
N LYS A 117 -7.73 7.16 13.74
CA LYS A 117 -9.11 7.67 13.64
C LYS A 117 -9.31 8.45 12.34
N GLU A 118 -8.41 9.36 11.98
CA GLU A 118 -8.49 10.13 10.73
C GLU A 118 -8.45 9.21 9.49
N VAL A 119 -7.51 8.26 9.46
CA VAL A 119 -7.34 7.33 8.33
C VAL A 119 -8.59 6.52 8.10
N LEU A 120 -9.11 5.85 9.14
CA LEU A 120 -10.30 5.00 9.04
C LEU A 120 -11.55 5.81 8.72
N THR A 121 -11.74 6.97 9.37
CA THR A 121 -12.87 7.86 9.07
C THR A 121 -12.87 8.28 7.59
N ARG A 122 -11.73 8.69 7.05
CA ARG A 122 -11.61 9.07 5.62
C ARG A 122 -11.85 7.90 4.70
N ARG A 123 -11.38 6.71 5.06
CA ARG A 123 -11.57 5.49 4.27
C ARG A 123 -13.05 5.11 4.21
N PHE A 124 -13.72 5.01 5.37
CA PHE A 124 -15.10 4.54 5.43
C PHE A 124 -16.10 5.61 4.97
N LYS A 125 -15.85 6.88 5.28
CA LYS A 125 -16.65 7.98 4.70
C LYS A 125 -16.66 7.92 3.17
N ARG A 126 -15.51 7.68 2.55
CA ARG A 126 -15.41 7.54 1.10
C ARG A 126 -16.14 6.30 0.60
N ALA A 127 -16.04 5.17 1.30
CA ALA A 127 -16.75 3.95 0.93
C ALA A 127 -18.28 4.10 0.95
N MET A 128 -18.79 4.89 1.90
CA MET A 128 -20.23 5.16 2.00
C MET A 128 -20.75 6.13 0.93
N LEU A 129 -19.89 7.06 0.47
CA LEU A 129 -20.28 8.05 -0.55
C LEU A 129 -20.22 7.50 -1.97
N GLU A 130 -19.26 6.65 -2.28
CA GLU A 130 -19.06 6.08 -3.61
C GLU A 130 -19.87 4.78 -3.77
N LYS A 131 -21.14 4.92 -4.17
CA LYS A 131 -21.98 3.80 -4.62
C LYS A 131 -21.44 3.29 -5.97
N GLY A 132 -20.46 2.42 -5.96
CA GLY A 132 -20.00 1.74 -7.19
C GLY A 132 -18.48 1.51 -7.29
N ASN A 133 -18.15 0.31 -7.58
CA ASN A 133 -16.98 -0.31 -8.24
C ASN A 133 -15.56 -0.22 -7.64
N TYR A 134 -15.18 0.72 -6.78
CA TYR A 134 -13.77 0.80 -6.35
C TYR A 134 -13.52 0.63 -4.84
N LEU A 135 -14.56 0.62 -4.03
CA LEU A 135 -14.40 0.60 -2.59
C LEU A 135 -15.33 -0.42 -1.90
N THR A 136 -15.37 -1.64 -2.43
CA THR A 136 -15.93 -2.78 -1.69
C THR A 136 -15.34 -2.77 -0.29
N LEU A 137 -16.19 -2.93 0.72
CA LEU A 137 -15.73 -3.09 2.09
C LEU A 137 -14.85 -4.35 2.17
N PRO A 138 -13.83 -4.37 3.04
CA PRO A 138 -13.10 -5.59 3.30
C PRO A 138 -13.92 -6.56 4.13
N ASP A 139 -13.55 -7.84 4.10
CA ASP A 139 -14.13 -8.87 4.97
C ASP A 139 -13.42 -8.90 6.33
N LEU A 140 -12.22 -8.30 6.42
CA LEU A 140 -11.42 -8.21 7.62
C LEU A 140 -10.54 -6.96 7.58
N ILE A 141 -10.43 -6.29 8.72
CA ILE A 141 -9.46 -5.22 8.97
C ILE A 141 -8.35 -5.76 9.87
N LEU A 142 -7.10 -5.50 9.50
CA LEU A 142 -5.93 -5.77 10.29
C LEU A 142 -5.22 -4.45 10.64
N ILE A 143 -4.88 -4.23 11.90
CA ILE A 143 -4.24 -2.99 12.38
C ILE A 143 -2.89 -3.34 13.00
N ASP A 144 -1.80 -2.73 12.54
CA ASP A 144 -0.50 -2.76 13.24
C ASP A 144 -0.60 -1.85 14.47
N GLY A 145 -0.98 -2.43 15.59
CA GLY A 145 -1.22 -1.69 16.81
C GLY A 145 -1.72 -2.55 17.96
N GLY A 146 -1.79 -1.96 19.14
CA GLY A 146 -2.24 -2.66 20.35
C GLY A 146 -3.73 -2.46 20.64
N LYS A 147 -4.09 -2.82 21.89
CA LYS A 147 -5.47 -2.73 22.38
C LYS A 147 -6.07 -1.32 22.28
N GLY A 148 -5.25 -0.26 22.42
CA GLY A 148 -5.73 1.13 22.28
C GLY A 148 -6.16 1.44 20.84
N GLN A 149 -5.33 1.09 19.85
CA GLN A 149 -5.68 1.26 18.44
C GLN A 149 -6.92 0.43 18.05
N TYR A 150 -7.06 -0.78 18.61
CA TYR A 150 -8.27 -1.59 18.46
C TYR A 150 -9.52 -0.83 18.91
N SER A 151 -9.49 -0.23 20.12
CA SER A 151 -10.65 0.51 20.66
C SER A 151 -11.05 1.70 19.78
N ILE A 152 -10.07 2.50 19.34
CA ILE A 152 -10.32 3.64 18.46
C ILE A 152 -10.91 3.20 17.11
N ALA A 153 -10.37 2.15 16.54
CA ALA A 153 -10.88 1.65 15.27
C ALA A 153 -12.31 1.08 15.42
N LYS A 154 -12.62 0.44 16.54
CA LYS A 154 -13.97 -0.03 16.86
C LYS A 154 -14.97 1.13 16.93
N GLU A 155 -14.60 2.23 17.62
CA GLU A 155 -15.43 3.43 17.67
C GLU A 155 -15.73 3.97 16.27
N VAL A 156 -14.72 4.06 15.40
CA VAL A 156 -14.91 4.54 14.02
C VAL A 156 -15.84 3.60 13.23
N LEU A 157 -15.69 2.27 13.34
CA LEU A 157 -16.57 1.33 12.66
C LEU A 157 -18.00 1.47 13.14
N ASP A 158 -18.19 1.64 14.44
CA ASP A 158 -19.51 1.83 15.06
C ASP A 158 -20.17 3.14 14.58
N GLU A 159 -19.42 4.25 14.44
CA GLU A 159 -19.87 5.51 13.86
C GLU A 159 -20.40 5.35 12.41
N PHE A 160 -19.88 4.40 11.65
CA PHE A 160 -20.32 4.10 10.27
C PHE A 160 -21.33 2.94 10.17
N GLY A 161 -21.80 2.38 11.30
CA GLY A 161 -22.73 1.26 11.31
C GLY A 161 -22.11 -0.05 10.83
N LEU A 162 -20.79 -0.20 10.89
CA LEU A 162 -20.03 -1.38 10.46
C LEU A 162 -19.70 -2.31 11.65
N HIS A 163 -20.68 -2.55 12.52
CA HIS A 163 -20.51 -3.33 13.75
C HIS A 163 -20.05 -4.77 13.52
N ASP A 164 -20.49 -5.36 12.40
CA ASP A 164 -20.23 -6.77 12.05
C ASP A 164 -18.91 -6.96 11.26
N LEU A 165 -18.22 -5.88 10.90
CA LEU A 165 -16.95 -5.96 10.17
C LEU A 165 -15.85 -6.43 11.11
N PRO A 166 -15.29 -7.65 10.93
CA PRO A 166 -14.24 -8.17 11.79
C PRO A 166 -12.99 -7.31 11.74
N MET A 167 -12.38 -7.10 12.89
CA MET A 167 -11.16 -6.33 13.02
C MET A 167 -10.21 -6.97 14.02
N ILE A 168 -8.94 -7.13 13.61
CA ILE A 168 -7.87 -7.70 14.44
C ILE A 168 -6.77 -6.66 14.59
N ALA A 169 -6.30 -6.41 15.81
CA ALA A 169 -5.11 -5.60 16.06
C ALA A 169 -3.93 -6.50 16.42
N ILE A 170 -2.75 -6.18 15.90
CA ILE A 170 -1.49 -6.91 16.13
C ILE A 170 -0.55 -6.05 16.97
N ALA A 171 -0.34 -6.43 18.22
CA ALA A 171 0.65 -5.80 19.09
C ALA A 171 1.98 -6.56 19.02
N LYS A 172 3.07 -5.82 18.87
CA LYS A 172 4.42 -6.35 18.98
C LYS A 172 4.68 -6.81 20.42
N GLY A 173 5.29 -7.97 20.58
CA GLY A 173 5.71 -8.46 21.90
C GLY A 173 6.71 -7.51 22.58
N LYS A 174 6.79 -7.57 23.91
CA LYS A 174 7.67 -6.69 24.74
C LYS A 174 9.14 -6.70 24.30
N GLU A 175 9.63 -7.79 23.77
CA GLU A 175 11.03 -7.98 23.37
C GLU A 175 11.30 -7.72 21.87
N ARG A 176 10.32 -7.23 21.11
CA ARG A 176 10.39 -7.00 19.65
C ARG A 176 10.81 -8.22 18.83
N ASN A 177 10.81 -9.42 19.41
CA ASN A 177 11.14 -10.66 18.72
C ASN A 177 9.95 -11.13 17.90
N SER A 178 10.17 -11.48 16.64
CA SER A 178 9.16 -12.09 15.78
C SER A 178 8.66 -13.40 16.39
N GLY A 179 7.35 -13.62 16.37
CA GLY A 179 6.69 -14.81 16.92
C GLY A 179 6.11 -14.64 18.34
N ASN A 180 6.27 -13.47 18.96
CA ASN A 180 5.69 -13.15 20.28
C ASN A 180 4.58 -12.07 20.19
N GLU A 181 3.98 -11.92 19.00
CA GLU A 181 2.88 -10.99 18.78
C GLU A 181 1.63 -11.41 19.57
N THR A 182 0.89 -10.40 20.03
CA THR A 182 -0.42 -10.60 20.64
C THR A 182 -1.48 -9.99 19.74
N PHE A 183 -2.48 -10.77 19.40
CA PHE A 183 -3.60 -10.37 18.54
C PHE A 183 -4.81 -10.06 19.40
N PHE A 184 -5.46 -8.94 19.16
CA PHE A 184 -6.68 -8.53 19.84
C PHE A 184 -7.86 -8.62 18.90
N TYR A 185 -8.88 -9.37 19.32
CA TYR A 185 -10.15 -9.52 18.60
C TYR A 185 -11.27 -9.73 19.60
N ASP A 186 -12.38 -9.03 19.44
CA ASP A 186 -13.59 -9.15 20.26
C ASP A 186 -13.31 -9.14 21.79
N GLY A 187 -12.50 -8.17 22.20
CA GLY A 187 -12.11 -7.99 23.61
C GLY A 187 -11.14 -9.04 24.16
N LYS A 188 -10.78 -10.06 23.40
CA LYS A 188 -9.87 -11.15 23.79
C LYS A 188 -8.48 -10.98 23.19
N ALA A 189 -7.48 -11.56 23.88
CA ALA A 189 -6.12 -11.63 23.40
C ALA A 189 -5.81 -13.06 22.92
N TYR A 190 -5.25 -13.16 21.74
CA TYR A 190 -4.89 -14.42 21.09
C TYR A 190 -3.38 -14.49 20.87
N LYS A 191 -2.84 -15.68 20.97
CA LYS A 191 -1.46 -16.01 20.60
C LYS A 191 -1.46 -17.20 19.66
N PHE A 192 -0.45 -17.28 18.84
CA PHE A 192 -0.19 -18.39 17.95
C PHE A 192 1.02 -19.20 18.43
N GLU A 193 1.10 -20.43 18.01
CA GLU A 193 2.35 -21.18 18.10
C GLU A 193 3.38 -20.63 17.11
N LYS A 194 4.67 -20.72 17.46
CA LYS A 194 5.75 -20.09 16.66
C LYS A 194 5.83 -20.56 15.22
N ASN A 195 5.36 -21.77 14.94
CA ASN A 195 5.39 -22.38 13.60
C ASN A 195 4.03 -22.37 12.90
N ASP A 196 3.05 -21.61 13.38
CA ASP A 196 1.72 -21.55 12.79
C ASP A 196 1.75 -20.80 11.44
N PRO A 197 1.34 -21.45 10.33
CA PRO A 197 1.30 -20.80 9.02
C PRO A 197 0.44 -19.53 9.00
N THR A 198 -0.63 -19.50 9.82
CA THR A 198 -1.51 -18.34 9.94
C THR A 198 -0.79 -17.16 10.61
N LEU A 199 0.08 -17.43 11.60
CA LEU A 199 0.93 -16.41 12.20
C LEU A 199 1.85 -15.77 11.15
N PHE A 200 2.57 -16.59 10.39
CA PHE A 200 3.46 -16.08 9.34
C PHE A 200 2.70 -15.27 8.28
N PHE A 201 1.48 -15.68 7.97
CA PHE A 201 0.65 -14.94 7.02
C PHE A 201 0.24 -13.57 7.58
N LEU A 202 -0.23 -13.50 8.82
CA LEU A 202 -0.57 -12.24 9.48
C LEU A 202 0.63 -11.30 9.62
N GLN A 203 1.82 -11.85 9.93
CA GLN A 203 3.08 -11.09 9.95
C GLN A 203 3.42 -10.54 8.56
N ARG A 204 3.30 -11.36 7.51
CA ARG A 204 3.53 -10.94 6.11
C ARG A 204 2.60 -9.79 5.71
N LEU A 205 1.32 -9.85 6.09
CA LEU A 205 0.36 -8.78 5.83
C LEU A 205 0.76 -7.48 6.52
N ARG A 206 1.10 -7.55 7.81
CA ARG A 206 1.59 -6.41 8.61
C ARG A 206 2.87 -5.82 8.02
N ASP A 207 3.84 -6.67 7.73
CA ASP A 207 5.15 -6.23 7.22
C ASP A 207 5.04 -5.52 5.86
N GLU A 208 4.11 -5.94 5.00
CA GLU A 208 3.83 -5.24 3.75
C GLU A 208 3.22 -3.86 3.98
N ALA A 209 2.29 -3.70 4.94
CA ALA A 209 1.75 -2.40 5.31
C ALA A 209 2.86 -1.47 5.83
N HIS A 210 3.70 -1.98 6.72
CA HIS A 210 4.85 -1.28 7.26
C HIS A 210 5.85 -0.88 6.19
N ARG A 211 6.22 -1.80 5.29
CA ARG A 211 7.09 -1.53 4.15
C ARG A 211 6.52 -0.42 3.26
N PHE A 212 5.20 -0.46 2.99
CA PHE A 212 4.53 0.54 2.16
C PHE A 212 4.50 1.91 2.83
N ALA A 213 4.27 1.98 4.15
CA ALA A 213 4.35 3.20 4.94
C ALA A 213 5.74 3.83 4.87
N ILE A 214 6.81 3.07 5.18
CA ILE A 214 8.20 3.54 5.16
C ILE A 214 8.61 4.03 3.77
N THR A 215 8.31 3.28 2.71
CA THR A 215 8.63 3.67 1.32
C THR A 215 7.95 4.98 0.95
N SER A 216 6.74 5.19 1.44
CA SER A 216 5.96 6.40 1.25
C SER A 216 6.58 7.61 1.90
N HIS A 217 7.08 7.48 3.11
CA HIS A 217 7.82 8.52 3.83
C HIS A 217 9.10 8.90 3.09
N ARG A 218 9.88 7.92 2.62
CA ARG A 218 11.10 8.17 1.84
C ARG A 218 10.82 8.95 0.56
N ALA A 219 9.77 8.58 -0.18
CA ALA A 219 9.36 9.27 -1.40
C ALA A 219 8.89 10.72 -1.11
N LYS A 220 8.15 10.95 -0.02
CA LYS A 220 7.69 12.30 0.39
C LYS A 220 8.87 13.16 0.81
N ARG A 221 9.84 12.60 1.56
CA ARG A 221 11.08 13.27 1.94
C ARG A 221 11.91 13.65 0.73
N ALA A 222 12.10 12.73 -0.23
CA ALA A 222 12.81 13.01 -1.47
C ALA A 222 12.12 14.11 -2.31
N LYS A 223 10.77 14.19 -2.28
CA LYS A 223 10.02 15.31 -2.89
C LYS A 223 10.21 16.61 -2.11
N GLY A 224 10.24 16.56 -0.77
CA GLY A 224 10.50 17.72 0.09
C GLY A 224 11.92 18.28 -0.08
N ILE A 225 12.90 17.39 -0.21
CA ILE A 225 14.29 17.76 -0.52
C ILE A 225 14.40 18.32 -1.95
N ARG A 226 13.55 17.87 -2.89
CA ARG A 226 13.47 18.43 -4.26
C ARG A 226 12.81 19.81 -4.31
N LYS A 227 12.01 20.20 -3.33
CA LYS A 227 11.68 21.61 -3.06
C LYS A 227 12.88 22.23 -2.35
N SER A 228 13.90 22.56 -3.11
CA SER A 228 15.09 23.21 -2.59
C SER A 228 14.77 24.66 -2.25
N MET A 229 15.60 25.30 -1.43
CA MET A 229 15.52 26.75 -1.17
C MET A 229 15.49 27.56 -2.47
N LEU A 230 16.07 27.01 -3.55
CA LEU A 230 16.02 27.60 -4.89
C LEU A 230 14.59 27.74 -5.45
N ASP A 231 13.62 26.95 -4.99
CA ASP A 231 12.20 27.08 -5.41
C ASP A 231 11.46 28.25 -4.74
N GLN A 232 12.08 28.85 -3.71
CA GLN A 232 11.54 30.00 -2.98
C GLN A 232 12.07 31.33 -3.53
N ILE A 233 13.04 31.28 -4.45
CA ILE A 233 13.66 32.46 -5.03
C ILE A 233 12.89 32.84 -6.30
N GLU A 234 12.32 34.02 -6.28
CA GLU A 234 11.63 34.57 -7.44
C GLU A 234 12.57 34.67 -8.65
N GLY A 235 12.10 34.20 -9.81
CA GLY A 235 12.92 34.13 -11.04
C GLY A 235 13.70 32.85 -11.24
N ILE A 236 13.82 31.95 -10.26
CA ILE A 236 14.44 30.62 -10.44
C ILE A 236 13.36 29.58 -10.77
N GLY A 237 13.08 29.44 -12.07
CA GLY A 237 12.24 28.36 -12.59
C GLY A 237 12.98 27.04 -12.73
N SER A 238 12.28 26.00 -13.22
CA SER A 238 12.79 24.62 -13.34
C SER A 238 14.07 24.51 -14.21
N ILE A 239 14.23 25.37 -15.20
CA ILE A 239 15.38 25.38 -16.11
C ILE A 239 16.63 25.90 -15.38
N ARG A 240 16.54 27.10 -14.77
CA ARG A 240 17.65 27.68 -13.99
C ARG A 240 18.03 26.83 -12.80
N LYS A 241 17.05 26.29 -12.08
CA LYS A 241 17.31 25.36 -11.01
C LYS A 241 18.11 24.12 -11.46
N ARG A 242 17.76 23.55 -12.62
CA ARG A 242 18.48 22.40 -13.18
C ARG A 242 19.90 22.76 -13.56
N ALA A 243 20.11 23.92 -14.19
CA ALA A 243 21.43 24.41 -14.54
C ALA A 243 22.32 24.57 -13.29
N LEU A 244 21.82 25.25 -12.25
CA LEU A 244 22.52 25.42 -10.98
C LEU A 244 22.85 24.10 -10.30
N LEU A 245 21.88 23.16 -10.20
CA LEU A 245 22.11 21.86 -9.57
C LEU A 245 23.07 20.97 -10.36
N ASN A 246 23.08 21.06 -11.69
CA ASN A 246 24.05 20.35 -12.51
C ASN A 246 25.46 20.89 -12.32
N HIS A 247 25.62 22.21 -12.18
CA HIS A 247 26.94 22.87 -12.02
C HIS A 247 27.50 22.65 -10.61
N PHE A 248 26.67 22.89 -9.56
CA PHE A 248 27.13 22.87 -8.17
C PHE A 248 26.87 21.54 -7.44
N GLY A 249 26.13 20.63 -8.04
CA GLY A 249 25.83 19.31 -7.48
C GLY A 249 24.76 19.30 -6.39
N SER A 250 24.53 20.38 -5.64
CA SER A 250 23.51 20.46 -4.59
C SER A 250 23.03 21.90 -4.36
N ALA A 251 21.80 22.05 -3.83
CA ALA A 251 21.25 23.36 -3.46
C ALA A 251 22.08 24.06 -2.37
N ARG A 252 22.69 23.29 -1.47
CA ARG A 252 23.55 23.81 -0.41
C ARG A 252 24.87 24.36 -0.98
N ALA A 253 25.40 23.73 -2.01
CA ALA A 253 26.61 24.24 -2.69
C ALA A 253 26.30 25.54 -3.45
N VAL A 254 25.09 25.67 -4.04
CA VAL A 254 24.62 26.92 -4.64
C VAL A 254 24.53 28.05 -3.60
N GLU A 255 24.01 27.75 -2.40
CA GLU A 255 23.90 28.74 -1.30
C GLU A 255 25.28 29.25 -0.84
N SER A 256 26.29 28.39 -0.90
CA SER A 256 27.66 28.73 -0.49
C SER A 256 28.50 29.36 -1.63
N ALA A 257 27.98 29.38 -2.86
CA ALA A 257 28.68 29.91 -4.02
C ALA A 257 28.66 31.45 -4.06
N SER A 258 29.70 32.04 -4.59
CA SER A 258 29.78 33.47 -4.82
C SER A 258 28.86 33.91 -5.96
N PHE A 259 28.53 35.19 -6.01
CA PHE A 259 27.70 35.78 -7.08
C PHE A 259 28.32 35.53 -8.47
N ASP A 260 29.63 35.66 -8.59
CA ASP A 260 30.36 35.50 -9.87
C ASP A 260 30.31 34.02 -10.36
N GLU A 261 30.43 33.08 -9.44
CA GLU A 261 30.26 31.65 -9.75
C GLU A 261 28.83 31.34 -10.22
N ILE A 262 27.83 31.87 -9.55
CA ILE A 262 26.44 31.67 -9.96
C ILE A 262 26.15 32.27 -11.33
N LYS A 263 26.66 33.48 -11.59
CA LYS A 263 26.51 34.20 -12.87
C LYS A 263 27.25 33.50 -14.03
N SER A 264 28.26 32.70 -13.73
CA SER A 264 29.01 31.94 -14.76
C SER A 264 28.22 30.71 -15.27
N VAL A 265 27.15 30.32 -14.62
CA VAL A 265 26.33 29.16 -15.02
C VAL A 265 25.47 29.49 -16.22
N GLU A 266 25.68 28.79 -17.32
CA GLU A 266 24.89 28.99 -18.54
C GLU A 266 23.38 28.81 -18.30
N GLY A 267 22.58 29.83 -18.64
CA GLY A 267 21.12 29.83 -18.50
C GLY A 267 20.59 30.32 -17.16
N VAL A 268 21.43 30.92 -16.30
CA VAL A 268 21.02 31.50 -15.00
C VAL A 268 20.97 33.02 -15.02
#